data_f5cc0a5eefb9c3b722322018488bb000
#
_entry.id   f5cc0a5eefb9c3b722322018488bb000
#
_cell.length_a   1.000
_cell.length_b   1.000
_cell.length_c   1.000
_cell.angle_alpha   90.00
_cell.angle_beta   90.00
_cell.angle_gamma   90.00
#
_symmetry.space_group_name_H-M   'P 1'
#
loop_
_entity.id
_entity.type
_entity.pdbx_description
1 polymer ?
#
loop_
_entity_poly.entity_id
_entity_poly.type
_entity_poly.pdbx_seq_one_letter_code
_entity_poly.pdbx_strand_id
1 'polypeptide(L)'
;LAVLLYLTGGVTNPFIIFLIVPAIISSTLLNLSSTFFLSFITTLGLLLLTFNYLPLPNDGNLHFHVPEYYILSIPTSLTIVLIFLTYFGFRFGYEARKRGNALNRLELILAKEQELDSIGHQAAAAAHSLGTPLSTITVIAKELKKEKFKNESFNEDIETLLVQAKKCGDILKKISQNKIVDDKYVANVFLQDLLNEIKSSFEEITEKKIILNINQTNKKIPIKRSPEITYGIRNFVGNAVKFSKKEININLVSENNETRIEISDDGPGFPDDIVKIIGEPYIASKSKKIKSKSGLGLGTFIGKTLLERKKAEIEFSSSKLGGALVAISWKNSDLISKNN
;
A
#
# COMPACT_ATOMS: atom_id res chain seq x y z
N LEU A 1 -7.23 43.80 0.78
CA LEU A 1 -8.59 43.68 1.34
C LEU A 1 -8.71 44.43 2.67
N ALA A 2 -7.83 44.25 3.66
CA ALA A 2 -7.90 44.89 4.97
C ALA A 2 -7.92 46.44 4.86
N VAL A 3 -7.07 47.01 4.00
CA VAL A 3 -7.07 48.49 3.74
C VAL A 3 -8.37 48.96 3.13
N LEU A 4 -8.94 48.18 2.19
CA LEU A 4 -10.23 48.54 1.59
C LEU A 4 -11.34 48.49 2.65
N LEU A 5 -11.39 47.48 3.49
CA LEU A 5 -12.35 47.38 4.57
C LEU A 5 -12.21 48.52 5.58
N TYR A 6 -10.95 48.90 5.91
CA TYR A 6 -10.70 50.06 6.77
C TYR A 6 -11.31 51.38 6.20
N LEU A 7 -11.22 51.56 4.88
CA LEU A 7 -11.76 52.76 4.19
C LEU A 7 -13.28 52.69 3.95
N THR A 8 -13.92 51.57 4.14
CA THR A 8 -15.32 51.33 3.75
C THR A 8 -16.16 50.72 4.87
N GLY A 9 -16.02 51.19 6.08
CA GLY A 9 -16.89 50.85 7.20
C GLY A 9 -16.39 49.70 8.10
N GLY A 10 -15.15 49.20 7.91
CA GLY A 10 -14.54 48.19 8.81
C GLY A 10 -15.38 46.97 9.00
N VAL A 11 -15.75 46.67 10.25
CA VAL A 11 -16.54 45.49 10.64
C VAL A 11 -17.98 45.53 10.11
N THR A 12 -18.53 46.72 9.84
CA THR A 12 -19.89 46.85 9.31
C THR A 12 -20.00 46.61 7.81
N ASN A 13 -18.85 46.46 7.14
CA ASN A 13 -18.82 46.13 5.72
C ASN A 13 -19.16 44.64 5.51
N PRO A 14 -20.17 44.28 4.70
CA PRO A 14 -20.58 42.89 4.48
C PRO A 14 -19.45 42.01 3.89
N PHE A 15 -18.45 42.60 3.21
CA PHE A 15 -17.31 41.89 2.66
C PHE A 15 -16.25 41.53 3.70
N ILE A 16 -16.43 41.84 4.98
CA ILE A 16 -15.52 41.47 6.08
C ILE A 16 -15.28 39.95 6.14
N ILE A 17 -16.28 39.16 5.74
CA ILE A 17 -16.18 37.68 5.68
C ILE A 17 -15.03 37.17 4.81
N PHE A 18 -14.66 37.89 3.75
CA PHE A 18 -13.56 37.48 2.90
C PHE A 18 -12.18 37.58 3.57
N LEU A 19 -12.08 38.24 4.71
CA LEU A 19 -10.83 38.33 5.46
C LEU A 19 -10.40 36.97 6.05
N ILE A 20 -11.36 36.10 6.34
CA ILE A 20 -11.09 34.77 6.90
C ILE A 20 -10.71 33.73 5.84
N VAL A 21 -11.02 33.94 4.56
CA VAL A 21 -10.83 32.97 3.48
C VAL A 21 -9.36 32.53 3.32
N PRO A 22 -8.35 33.42 3.30
CA PRO A 22 -6.96 33.01 3.18
C PRO A 22 -6.50 32.07 4.32
N ALA A 23 -6.96 32.32 5.55
CA ALA A 23 -6.62 31.48 6.69
C ALA A 23 -7.26 30.09 6.59
N ILE A 24 -8.50 30.00 6.10
CA ILE A 24 -9.20 28.73 5.87
C ILE A 24 -8.50 27.91 4.77
N ILE A 25 -8.17 28.53 3.64
CA ILE A 25 -7.45 27.85 2.54
C ILE A 25 -6.08 27.38 3.02
N SER A 26 -5.37 28.20 3.79
CA SER A 26 -4.05 27.83 4.32
C SER A 26 -4.10 26.60 5.23
N SER A 27 -5.19 26.42 5.97
CA SER A 27 -5.37 25.28 6.89
C SER A 27 -5.38 23.93 6.18
N THR A 28 -5.84 23.89 4.94
CA THR A 28 -5.86 22.66 4.13
C THR A 28 -4.53 22.39 3.42
N LEU A 29 -3.83 23.43 3.01
CA LEU A 29 -2.66 23.33 2.12
C LEU A 29 -1.33 23.46 2.85
N LEU A 30 -1.24 24.27 3.91
CA LEU A 30 -0.01 24.63 4.56
C LEU A 30 0.24 23.85 5.87
N ASN A 31 1.44 24.03 6.42
CA ASN A 31 1.86 23.47 7.70
C ASN A 31 1.13 24.18 8.86
N LEU A 32 1.07 23.48 10.00
CA LEU A 32 0.41 23.95 11.21
C LEU A 32 0.89 25.36 11.63
N SER A 33 2.21 25.60 11.63
CA SER A 33 2.80 26.89 12.02
C SER A 33 2.37 28.04 11.13
N SER A 34 2.34 27.82 9.80
CA SER A 34 1.88 28.84 8.82
C SER A 34 0.41 29.13 8.97
N THR A 35 -0.40 28.09 9.23
CA THR A 35 -1.84 28.23 9.46
C THR A 35 -2.12 29.03 10.73
N PHE A 36 -1.44 28.75 11.83
CA PHE A 36 -1.56 29.52 13.07
C PHE A 36 -1.14 30.99 12.88
N PHE A 37 -0.03 31.22 12.20
CA PHE A 37 0.45 32.56 11.92
C PHE A 37 -0.58 33.37 11.10
N LEU A 38 -1.14 32.76 10.06
CA LEU A 38 -2.11 33.44 9.21
C LEU A 38 -3.45 33.64 9.92
N SER A 39 -3.90 32.69 10.72
CA SER A 39 -5.10 32.82 11.56
C SER A 39 -4.91 33.91 12.62
N PHE A 40 -3.73 34.02 13.22
CA PHE A 40 -3.40 35.09 14.16
C PHE A 40 -3.44 36.46 13.50
N ILE A 41 -2.83 36.63 12.33
CA ILE A 41 -2.87 37.89 11.57
C ILE A 41 -4.32 38.25 11.20
N THR A 42 -5.11 37.25 10.79
CA THR A 42 -6.52 37.45 10.44
C THR A 42 -7.32 37.91 11.65
N THR A 43 -7.16 37.27 12.80
CA THR A 43 -7.83 37.67 14.05
C THR A 43 -7.41 39.05 14.52
N LEU A 44 -6.10 39.36 14.42
CA LEU A 44 -5.59 40.71 14.73
C LEU A 44 -6.17 41.76 13.77
N GLY A 45 -6.27 41.44 12.50
CA GLY A 45 -6.90 42.30 11.49
C GLY A 45 -8.36 42.57 11.77
N LEU A 46 -9.13 41.53 12.18
CA LEU A 46 -10.55 41.70 12.60
C LEU A 46 -10.64 42.61 13.82
N LEU A 47 -9.76 42.42 14.82
CA LEU A 47 -9.75 43.23 16.03
C LEU A 47 -9.40 44.71 15.73
N LEU A 48 -8.39 44.94 14.90
CA LEU A 48 -8.03 46.30 14.47
C LEU A 48 -9.19 47.01 13.72
N LEU A 49 -9.87 46.31 12.81
CA LEU A 49 -10.99 46.82 12.05
C LEU A 49 -12.22 47.04 12.92
N THR A 50 -12.33 46.45 14.10
CA THR A 50 -13.41 46.68 15.06
C THR A 50 -13.28 48.03 15.73
N PHE A 51 -12.09 48.46 16.06
CA PHE A 51 -11.85 49.71 16.78
C PHE A 51 -11.41 50.87 15.88
N ASN A 52 -10.88 50.57 14.70
CA ASN A 52 -10.34 51.59 13.79
C ASN A 52 -10.88 51.35 12.39
N TYR A 53 -11.80 52.19 11.95
CA TYR A 53 -12.30 52.22 10.58
C TYR A 53 -12.84 53.59 10.22
N LEU A 54 -12.87 53.93 8.94
CA LEU A 54 -13.54 55.10 8.42
C LEU A 54 -15.00 54.76 8.12
N PRO A 55 -15.95 55.66 8.43
CA PRO A 55 -17.34 55.42 8.14
C PRO A 55 -17.57 55.27 6.63
N LEU A 56 -18.59 54.50 6.26
CA LEU A 56 -19.02 54.42 4.87
C LEU A 56 -19.29 55.82 4.30
N PRO A 57 -18.85 56.10 3.05
CA PRO A 57 -19.21 57.35 2.38
C PRO A 57 -20.72 57.47 2.37
N ASN A 58 -21.23 58.57 2.98
CA ASN A 58 -22.66 58.76 3.20
C ASN A 58 -23.17 59.84 2.25
N ASP A 59 -24.14 59.51 1.41
CA ASP A 59 -24.85 60.45 0.54
C ASP A 59 -25.98 61.20 1.28
N GLY A 60 -25.77 61.57 2.53
CA GLY A 60 -26.58 62.47 3.29
C GLY A 60 -28.01 62.03 3.69
N ASN A 61 -28.58 61.02 3.05
CA ASN A 61 -30.00 60.65 3.21
C ASN A 61 -30.24 59.24 3.83
N LEU A 62 -29.22 58.45 4.08
CA LEU A 62 -29.35 57.13 4.68
C LEU A 62 -28.46 57.01 5.93
N HIS A 63 -29.06 57.22 7.10
CA HIS A 63 -28.39 56.92 8.39
C HIS A 63 -28.40 55.41 8.64
N PHE A 64 -27.40 54.71 8.13
CA PHE A 64 -27.20 53.31 8.47
C PHE A 64 -26.55 53.20 9.87
N HIS A 65 -27.39 53.18 10.89
CA HIS A 65 -26.94 53.00 12.27
C HIS A 65 -26.92 51.52 12.63
N VAL A 66 -25.71 50.93 12.73
CA VAL A 66 -25.57 49.59 13.24
C VAL A 66 -25.60 49.63 14.78
N PRO A 67 -26.49 48.89 15.45
CA PRO A 67 -26.51 48.84 16.91
C PRO A 67 -25.15 48.40 17.48
N GLU A 68 -24.75 49.02 18.61
CA GLU A 68 -23.42 48.80 19.21
C GLU A 68 -23.10 47.32 19.47
N TYR A 69 -24.10 46.51 19.84
CA TYR A 69 -23.90 45.10 20.07
C TYR A 69 -23.50 44.31 18.79
N TYR A 70 -23.84 44.77 17.60
CA TYR A 70 -23.39 44.15 16.34
C TYR A 70 -21.91 44.39 16.07
N ILE A 71 -21.38 45.52 16.51
CA ILE A 71 -19.97 45.88 16.32
C ILE A 71 -19.04 44.85 17.03
N LEU A 72 -19.48 44.32 18.17
CA LEU A 72 -18.75 43.29 18.90
C LEU A 72 -19.15 41.86 18.51
N SER A 73 -20.40 41.62 18.13
CA SER A 73 -20.89 40.28 17.81
C SER A 73 -20.37 39.75 16.46
N ILE A 74 -20.20 40.64 15.46
CA ILE A 74 -19.68 40.25 14.14
C ILE A 74 -18.24 39.70 14.23
N PRO A 75 -17.26 40.42 14.78
CA PRO A 75 -15.89 39.89 14.85
C PRO A 75 -15.77 38.67 15.78
N THR A 76 -16.59 38.60 16.85
CA THR A 76 -16.60 37.42 17.72
C THR A 76 -17.12 36.16 16.98
N SER A 77 -18.24 36.31 16.25
CA SER A 77 -18.79 35.22 15.45
C SER A 77 -17.83 34.77 14.34
N LEU A 78 -17.20 35.71 13.63
CA LEU A 78 -16.20 35.42 12.60
C LEU A 78 -14.96 34.72 13.18
N THR A 79 -14.54 35.11 14.37
CA THR A 79 -13.40 34.42 15.05
C THR A 79 -13.77 33.01 15.45
N ILE A 80 -14.95 32.73 15.95
CA ILE A 80 -15.43 31.38 16.26
C ILE A 80 -15.48 30.53 15.00
N VAL A 81 -16.04 31.07 13.90
CA VAL A 81 -16.10 30.40 12.59
C VAL A 81 -14.69 30.14 12.05
N LEU A 82 -13.78 31.11 12.17
CA LEU A 82 -12.38 30.95 11.77
C LEU A 82 -11.70 29.81 12.50
N ILE A 83 -11.83 29.76 13.83
CA ILE A 83 -11.26 28.68 14.66
C ILE A 83 -11.82 27.33 14.23
N PHE A 84 -13.14 27.22 14.09
CA PHE A 84 -13.80 25.99 13.70
C PHE A 84 -13.37 25.52 12.30
N LEU A 85 -13.43 26.39 11.30
CA LEU A 85 -13.09 26.03 9.92
C LEU A 85 -11.58 25.75 9.75
N THR A 86 -10.72 26.48 10.46
CA THR A 86 -9.27 26.23 10.44
C THR A 86 -8.94 24.89 11.05
N TYR A 87 -9.55 24.53 12.18
CA TYR A 87 -9.37 23.22 12.80
C TYR A 87 -9.84 22.09 11.86
N PHE A 88 -11.03 22.25 11.28
CA PHE A 88 -11.59 21.24 10.37
C PHE A 88 -10.77 21.12 9.08
N GLY A 89 -10.38 22.25 8.49
CA GLY A 89 -9.52 22.28 7.29
C GLY A 89 -8.18 21.61 7.53
N PHE A 90 -7.54 21.88 8.67
CA PHE A 90 -6.29 21.21 9.05
C PHE A 90 -6.44 19.69 9.22
N ARG A 91 -7.49 19.25 9.93
CA ARG A 91 -7.78 17.81 10.11
C ARG A 91 -8.01 17.12 8.78
N PHE A 92 -8.83 17.71 7.93
CA PHE A 92 -9.13 17.17 6.60
C PHE A 92 -7.88 17.14 5.71
N GLY A 93 -7.13 18.24 5.64
CA GLY A 93 -5.90 18.33 4.86
C GLY A 93 -4.81 17.34 5.34
N TYR A 94 -4.69 17.15 6.65
CA TYR A 94 -3.77 16.15 7.22
C TYR A 94 -4.16 14.72 6.79
N GLU A 95 -5.44 14.37 6.89
CA GLU A 95 -5.92 13.04 6.51
C GLU A 95 -5.79 12.79 5.01
N ALA A 96 -6.10 13.78 4.18
CA ALA A 96 -5.94 13.71 2.72
C ALA A 96 -4.47 13.50 2.32
N ARG A 97 -3.54 14.24 2.92
CA ARG A 97 -2.10 14.06 2.68
C ARG A 97 -1.60 12.69 3.13
N LYS A 98 -2.07 12.21 4.28
CA LYS A 98 -1.74 10.88 4.80
C LYS A 98 -2.15 9.77 3.82
N ARG A 99 -3.37 9.84 3.28
CA ARG A 99 -3.88 8.90 2.27
C ARG A 99 -3.12 9.02 0.95
N GLY A 100 -2.86 10.23 0.48
CA GLY A 100 -2.07 10.47 -0.74
C GLY A 100 -0.67 9.88 -0.67
N ASN A 101 0.04 10.07 0.44
CA ASN A 101 1.37 9.50 0.65
C ASN A 101 1.34 7.96 0.69
N ALA A 102 0.30 7.37 1.25
CA ALA A 102 0.14 5.92 1.26
C ALA A 102 -0.11 5.36 -0.15
N LEU A 103 -0.94 6.03 -0.94
CA LEU A 103 -1.21 5.65 -2.33
C LEU A 103 0.05 5.77 -3.21
N ASN A 104 0.80 6.86 -3.09
CA ASN A 104 2.07 7.03 -3.81
C ASN A 104 3.07 5.91 -3.48
N ARG A 105 3.16 5.49 -2.22
CA ARG A 105 4.00 4.35 -1.83
C ARG A 105 3.51 3.04 -2.43
N LEU A 106 2.20 2.84 -2.49
CA LEU A 106 1.61 1.67 -3.15
C LEU A 106 2.00 1.63 -4.64
N GLU A 107 1.88 2.75 -5.35
CA GLU A 107 2.23 2.86 -6.76
C GLU A 107 3.71 2.56 -7.00
N LEU A 108 4.61 3.07 -6.15
CA LEU A 108 6.04 2.76 -6.23
C LEU A 108 6.34 1.27 -6.03
N ILE A 109 5.63 0.60 -5.09
CA ILE A 109 5.79 -0.83 -4.86
C ILE A 109 5.32 -1.62 -6.09
N LEU A 110 4.16 -1.26 -6.66
CA LEU A 110 3.64 -1.92 -7.85
C LEU A 110 4.55 -1.73 -9.06
N ALA A 111 5.05 -0.52 -9.27
CA ALA A 111 6.00 -0.23 -10.35
C ALA A 111 7.28 -1.07 -10.21
N LYS A 112 7.81 -1.19 -8.99
CA LYS A 112 8.99 -2.01 -8.73
C LYS A 112 8.74 -3.51 -8.94
N GLU A 113 7.57 -4.02 -8.55
CA GLU A 113 7.17 -5.40 -8.82
C GLU A 113 7.07 -5.66 -10.34
N GLN A 114 6.47 -4.74 -11.09
CA GLN A 114 6.39 -4.84 -12.55
C GLN A 114 7.77 -4.81 -13.21
N GLU A 115 8.69 -3.98 -12.72
CA GLU A 115 10.08 -3.93 -13.18
C GLU A 115 10.79 -5.26 -12.92
N LEU A 116 10.68 -5.79 -11.71
CA LEU A 116 11.25 -7.08 -11.34
C LEU A 116 10.68 -8.24 -12.18
N ASP A 117 9.38 -8.19 -12.46
CA ASP A 117 8.72 -9.14 -13.35
C ASP A 117 9.30 -9.06 -14.78
N SER A 118 9.41 -7.86 -15.32
CA SER A 118 9.98 -7.63 -16.66
C SER A 118 11.43 -8.16 -16.76
N ILE A 119 12.29 -7.82 -15.79
CA ILE A 119 13.67 -8.31 -15.72
C ILE A 119 13.71 -9.83 -15.67
N GLY A 120 12.81 -10.44 -14.92
CA GLY A 120 12.75 -11.87 -14.84
C GLY A 120 12.33 -12.57 -16.13
N HIS A 121 11.39 -12.00 -16.89
CA HIS A 121 11.04 -12.51 -18.21
C HIS A 121 12.22 -12.42 -19.16
N GLN A 122 12.95 -11.31 -19.16
CA GLN A 122 14.17 -11.14 -19.96
C GLN A 122 15.24 -12.14 -19.55
N ALA A 123 15.44 -12.37 -18.26
CA ALA A 123 16.40 -13.34 -17.74
C ALA A 123 16.03 -14.77 -18.14
N ALA A 124 14.76 -15.15 -18.08
CA ALA A 124 14.28 -16.47 -18.50
C ALA A 124 14.47 -16.70 -20.01
N ALA A 125 14.12 -15.68 -20.82
CA ALA A 125 14.35 -15.73 -22.28
C ALA A 125 15.84 -15.85 -22.62
N ALA A 126 16.69 -15.09 -21.94
CA ALA A 126 18.15 -15.17 -22.09
C ALA A 126 18.68 -16.55 -21.66
N ALA A 127 18.21 -17.10 -20.55
CA ALA A 127 18.60 -18.44 -20.09
C ALA A 127 18.21 -19.51 -21.08
N HIS A 128 17.04 -19.43 -21.70
CA HIS A 128 16.61 -20.36 -22.75
C HIS A 128 17.50 -20.24 -23.99
N SER A 129 17.75 -19.02 -24.45
CA SER A 129 18.56 -18.75 -25.65
C SER A 129 20.03 -19.13 -25.46
N LEU A 130 20.59 -19.01 -24.26
CA LEU A 130 21.96 -19.41 -23.93
C LEU A 130 22.07 -20.92 -23.61
N GLY A 131 21.00 -21.53 -23.18
CA GLY A 131 20.97 -22.97 -22.85
C GLY A 131 21.24 -23.86 -24.05
N THR A 132 20.73 -23.49 -25.23
CA THR A 132 20.93 -24.25 -26.48
C THR A 132 22.41 -24.28 -26.93
N PRO A 133 23.13 -23.15 -27.10
CA PRO A 133 24.54 -23.19 -27.48
C PRO A 133 25.42 -23.83 -26.41
N LEU A 134 25.09 -23.65 -25.12
CA LEU A 134 25.81 -24.28 -24.02
C LEU A 134 25.66 -25.81 -24.03
N SER A 135 24.47 -26.30 -24.36
CA SER A 135 24.19 -27.71 -24.54
C SER A 135 25.05 -28.28 -25.69
N THR A 136 25.14 -27.57 -26.81
CA THR A 136 25.97 -27.96 -27.95
C THR A 136 27.45 -28.03 -27.58
N ILE A 137 27.97 -27.00 -26.88
CA ILE A 137 29.36 -27.00 -26.38
C ILE A 137 29.61 -28.21 -25.46
N THR A 138 28.66 -28.51 -24.57
CA THR A 138 28.75 -29.65 -23.65
C THR A 138 28.78 -30.98 -24.41
N VAL A 139 28.00 -31.13 -25.48
CA VAL A 139 27.98 -32.35 -26.31
C VAL A 139 29.31 -32.53 -27.04
N ILE A 140 29.80 -31.45 -27.72
CA ILE A 140 31.09 -31.50 -28.42
C ILE A 140 32.24 -31.81 -27.45
N ALA A 141 32.30 -31.17 -26.31
CA ALA A 141 33.32 -31.41 -25.31
C ALA A 141 33.28 -32.88 -24.76
N LYS A 142 32.07 -33.45 -24.61
CA LYS A 142 31.90 -34.87 -24.25
C LYS A 142 32.38 -35.82 -25.34
N GLU A 143 32.17 -35.49 -26.60
CA GLU A 143 32.66 -36.31 -27.72
C GLU A 143 34.20 -36.27 -27.81
N LEU A 144 34.79 -35.07 -27.70
CA LEU A 144 36.23 -34.88 -27.62
C LEU A 144 36.86 -35.64 -26.44
N LYS A 145 36.20 -35.67 -25.29
CA LYS A 145 36.69 -36.47 -24.14
C LYS A 145 36.72 -37.98 -24.41
N LYS A 146 35.86 -38.50 -25.29
CA LYS A 146 35.86 -39.92 -25.65
C LYS A 146 37.06 -40.29 -26.53
N GLU A 147 37.56 -39.37 -27.31
CA GLU A 147 38.74 -39.52 -28.15
C GLU A 147 40.00 -39.29 -27.31
N LYS A 148 40.48 -40.30 -26.56
CA LYS A 148 41.66 -40.16 -25.73
C LYS A 148 42.83 -39.62 -26.50
N PHE A 149 43.11 -38.34 -26.38
CA PHE A 149 44.29 -37.72 -27.00
C PHE A 149 45.55 -38.04 -26.22
N LYS A 150 46.70 -38.20 -26.93
CA LYS A 150 48.00 -38.51 -26.29
C LYS A 150 48.56 -37.33 -25.47
N ASN A 151 47.97 -36.18 -25.52
CA ASN A 151 48.39 -34.99 -24.79
C ASN A 151 47.54 -34.83 -23.52
N GLU A 152 48.17 -35.03 -22.36
CA GLU A 152 47.55 -34.97 -21.04
C GLU A 152 46.96 -33.55 -20.78
N SER A 153 47.67 -32.47 -21.16
CA SER A 153 47.20 -31.09 -21.02
C SER A 153 45.89 -30.84 -21.77
N PHE A 154 45.73 -31.40 -22.95
CA PHE A 154 44.52 -31.27 -23.75
C PHE A 154 43.30 -31.98 -23.11
N ASN A 155 43.53 -33.09 -22.45
CA ASN A 155 42.47 -33.80 -21.74
C ASN A 155 42.04 -33.03 -20.47
N GLU A 156 42.97 -32.37 -19.77
CA GLU A 156 42.65 -31.47 -18.63
C GLU A 156 41.86 -30.24 -19.09
N ASP A 157 42.19 -29.67 -20.22
CA ASP A 157 41.46 -28.52 -20.80
C ASP A 157 40.02 -28.89 -21.14
N ILE A 158 39.79 -30.09 -21.74
CA ILE A 158 38.42 -30.58 -22.04
C ILE A 158 37.65 -30.83 -20.72
N GLU A 159 38.26 -31.38 -19.70
CA GLU A 159 37.64 -31.60 -18.38
C GLU A 159 37.21 -30.26 -17.76
N THR A 160 38.12 -29.27 -17.80
CA THR A 160 37.87 -27.93 -17.31
C THR A 160 36.71 -27.27 -18.07
N LEU A 161 36.65 -27.38 -19.39
CA LEU A 161 35.61 -26.87 -20.24
C LEU A 161 34.23 -27.49 -19.90
N LEU A 162 34.18 -28.81 -19.68
CA LEU A 162 32.99 -29.53 -19.26
C LEU A 162 32.48 -29.05 -17.90
N VAL A 163 33.38 -28.84 -16.93
CA VAL A 163 33.04 -28.35 -15.60
C VAL A 163 32.47 -26.92 -15.68
N GLN A 164 33.08 -26.03 -16.47
CA GLN A 164 32.60 -24.66 -16.61
C GLN A 164 31.28 -24.61 -17.40
N ALA A 165 31.12 -25.38 -18.45
CA ALA A 165 29.86 -25.48 -19.20
C ALA A 165 28.72 -25.98 -18.29
N LYS A 166 28.96 -26.95 -17.43
CA LYS A 166 28.00 -27.43 -16.45
C LYS A 166 27.64 -26.34 -15.44
N LYS A 167 28.63 -25.62 -14.89
CA LYS A 167 28.39 -24.49 -13.97
C LYS A 167 27.52 -23.42 -14.62
N CYS A 168 27.82 -23.03 -15.85
CA CYS A 168 26.98 -22.05 -16.57
C CYS A 168 25.54 -22.56 -16.75
N GLY A 169 25.36 -23.84 -17.10
CA GLY A 169 24.05 -24.47 -17.20
C GLY A 169 23.28 -24.45 -15.88
N ASP A 170 23.96 -24.76 -14.77
CA ASP A 170 23.36 -24.73 -13.43
C ASP A 170 22.95 -23.31 -13.00
N ILE A 171 23.77 -22.29 -13.34
CA ILE A 171 23.42 -20.87 -13.09
C ILE A 171 22.22 -20.45 -13.92
N LEU A 172 22.22 -20.76 -15.23
CA LEU A 172 21.10 -20.46 -16.11
C LEU A 172 19.81 -21.14 -15.65
N LYS A 173 19.92 -22.39 -15.18
CA LYS A 173 18.78 -23.13 -14.63
C LYS A 173 18.26 -22.48 -13.33
N LYS A 174 19.13 -22.01 -12.45
CA LYS A 174 18.74 -21.25 -11.25
C LYS A 174 18.04 -19.94 -11.61
N ILE A 175 18.54 -19.20 -12.60
CA ILE A 175 17.92 -17.95 -13.08
C ILE A 175 16.54 -18.24 -13.68
N SER A 176 16.41 -19.31 -14.48
CA SER A 176 15.14 -19.71 -15.08
C SER A 176 14.16 -20.32 -14.07
N GLN A 177 14.63 -21.03 -13.05
CA GLN A 177 13.77 -21.64 -12.01
C GLN A 177 13.22 -20.64 -11.00
N ASN A 178 13.92 -19.52 -10.75
CA ASN A 178 13.41 -18.46 -9.89
C ASN A 178 12.27 -17.65 -10.53
N LYS A 179 11.94 -17.91 -11.79
CA LYS A 179 10.75 -17.37 -12.46
C LYS A 179 10.17 -18.39 -13.42
N ILE A 180 9.07 -18.94 -13.00
CA ILE A 180 8.24 -19.82 -13.78
C ILE A 180 7.60 -19.00 -14.91
N VAL A 181 8.05 -19.31 -16.14
CA VAL A 181 7.27 -19.45 -17.36
C VAL A 181 6.17 -18.41 -17.60
N ASP A 182 6.47 -17.43 -18.44
CA ASP A 182 5.44 -16.79 -19.24
C ASP A 182 5.33 -17.48 -20.62
N ASP A 183 4.85 -18.69 -20.58
CA ASP A 183 4.15 -19.24 -21.74
C ASP A 183 2.71 -18.67 -21.69
N LYS A 184 2.11 -18.35 -22.82
CA LYS A 184 0.69 -17.94 -22.93
C LYS A 184 -0.28 -18.89 -22.20
N TYR A 185 0.19 -20.07 -21.80
CA TYR A 185 -0.50 -21.06 -20.97
C TYR A 185 -0.43 -20.81 -19.46
N VAL A 186 0.42 -19.89 -18.94
CA VAL A 186 0.63 -19.62 -17.51
C VAL A 186 -0.05 -18.33 -17.05
N ALA A 187 -0.77 -17.65 -17.92
CA ALA A 187 -1.66 -16.57 -17.51
C ALA A 187 -2.74 -17.05 -16.49
N ASN A 188 -3.05 -18.34 -16.46
CA ASN A 188 -3.97 -18.96 -15.52
C ASN A 188 -3.17 -19.86 -14.56
N VAL A 189 -3.01 -19.44 -13.32
CA VAL A 189 -2.41 -20.20 -12.21
C VAL A 189 -3.56 -20.72 -11.36
N PHE A 190 -3.39 -21.88 -10.72
CA PHE A 190 -4.34 -22.28 -9.71
C PHE A 190 -4.06 -21.56 -8.40
N LEU A 191 -5.10 -21.10 -7.73
CA LEU A 191 -5.00 -20.39 -6.46
C LEU A 191 -4.24 -21.22 -5.41
N GLN A 192 -4.44 -22.55 -5.43
CA GLN A 192 -3.75 -23.50 -4.58
C GLN A 192 -2.21 -23.46 -4.80
N ASP A 193 -1.80 -23.38 -6.07
CA ASP A 193 -0.37 -23.36 -6.42
C ASP A 193 0.28 -22.03 -6.01
N LEU A 194 -0.46 -20.91 -6.18
CA LEU A 194 -0.04 -19.60 -5.69
C LEU A 194 0.13 -19.58 -4.17
N LEU A 195 -0.81 -20.15 -3.41
CA LEU A 195 -0.71 -20.22 -1.95
C LEU A 195 0.47 -21.11 -1.51
N ASN A 196 0.74 -22.21 -2.21
CA ASN A 196 1.92 -23.04 -1.95
C ASN A 196 3.23 -22.29 -2.24
N GLU A 197 3.30 -21.52 -3.34
CA GLU A 197 4.45 -20.69 -3.66
C GLU A 197 4.72 -19.64 -2.56
N ILE A 198 3.66 -18.95 -2.11
CA ILE A 198 3.76 -17.98 -1.02
C ILE A 198 4.23 -18.66 0.27
N LYS A 199 3.62 -19.78 0.64
CA LYS A 199 4.01 -20.59 1.82
C LYS A 199 5.50 -20.92 1.78
N SER A 200 5.97 -21.58 0.70
CA SER A 200 7.36 -21.99 0.56
C SER A 200 8.34 -20.83 0.66
N SER A 201 8.00 -19.67 0.08
CA SER A 201 8.84 -18.46 0.17
C SER A 201 9.02 -17.92 1.58
N PHE A 202 8.05 -18.14 2.47
CA PHE A 202 8.18 -17.76 3.88
C PHE A 202 8.82 -18.86 4.73
N GLU A 203 8.65 -20.13 4.41
CA GLU A 203 9.31 -21.25 5.10
C GLU A 203 10.85 -21.19 4.98
N GLU A 204 11.37 -20.64 3.87
CA GLU A 204 12.81 -20.41 3.68
C GLU A 204 13.41 -19.36 4.65
N ILE A 205 12.59 -18.44 5.17
CA ILE A 205 13.04 -17.29 5.98
C ILE A 205 12.57 -17.34 7.44
N THR A 206 11.74 -18.33 7.82
CA THR A 206 11.23 -18.46 9.18
C THR A 206 11.24 -19.92 9.63
N GLU A 207 11.52 -20.13 10.93
CA GLU A 207 11.41 -21.45 11.58
C GLU A 207 9.97 -21.77 12.05
N LYS A 208 9.03 -20.85 11.83
CA LYS A 208 7.64 -21.01 12.26
C LYS A 208 6.91 -21.96 11.31
N LYS A 209 6.01 -22.75 11.88
CA LYS A 209 5.22 -23.72 11.13
C LYS A 209 4.11 -23.02 10.34
N ILE A 210 4.10 -23.18 9.02
CA ILE A 210 3.04 -22.66 8.15
C ILE A 210 2.25 -23.84 7.61
N ILE A 211 0.98 -23.94 7.99
CA ILE A 211 0.09 -25.03 7.59
C ILE A 211 -0.86 -24.48 6.52
N LEU A 212 -0.90 -25.13 5.37
CA LEU A 212 -1.86 -24.86 4.31
C LEU A 212 -2.88 -25.97 4.26
N ASN A 213 -4.13 -25.65 4.59
CA ASN A 213 -5.29 -26.55 4.52
C ASN A 213 -6.14 -26.16 3.32
N ILE A 214 -6.34 -27.09 2.42
CA ILE A 214 -7.19 -26.92 1.25
C ILE A 214 -8.42 -27.82 1.44
N ASN A 215 -9.57 -27.22 1.76
CA ASN A 215 -10.81 -28.00 1.84
C ASN A 215 -11.22 -28.42 0.43
N GLN A 216 -11.16 -29.73 0.23
CA GLN A 216 -11.39 -30.39 -1.05
C GLN A 216 -12.87 -30.37 -1.45
N THR A 217 -13.25 -29.40 -2.22
CA THR A 217 -14.04 -29.67 -3.40
C THR A 217 -13.06 -29.88 -4.55
N ASN A 218 -13.12 -31.00 -5.25
CA ASN A 218 -12.15 -31.50 -6.23
C ASN A 218 -11.86 -30.59 -7.44
N LYS A 219 -12.05 -29.28 -7.34
CA LYS A 219 -11.83 -28.32 -8.42
C LYS A 219 -10.68 -27.38 -8.10
N LYS A 220 -9.59 -27.50 -8.85
CA LYS A 220 -8.56 -26.45 -8.87
C LYS A 220 -9.20 -25.15 -9.34
N ILE A 221 -8.92 -24.04 -8.63
CA ILE A 221 -9.49 -22.73 -8.90
C ILE A 221 -8.54 -21.97 -9.82
N PRO A 222 -8.86 -21.84 -11.13
CA PRO A 222 -8.03 -21.12 -12.07
C PRO A 222 -8.22 -19.62 -11.86
N ILE A 223 -7.13 -18.93 -11.59
CA ILE A 223 -7.09 -17.48 -11.42
C ILE A 223 -6.11 -16.86 -12.43
N LYS A 224 -6.38 -15.65 -12.85
CA LYS A 224 -5.38 -14.86 -13.57
C LYS A 224 -4.33 -14.39 -12.56
N ARG A 225 -3.07 -14.81 -12.74
CA ARG A 225 -1.98 -14.32 -11.91
C ARG A 225 -1.91 -12.79 -12.03
N SER A 226 -1.98 -12.09 -10.92
CA SER A 226 -1.84 -10.65 -10.89
C SER A 226 -0.96 -10.23 -9.70
N PRO A 227 -0.12 -9.20 -9.88
CA PRO A 227 0.70 -8.66 -8.79
C PRO A 227 -0.13 -8.27 -7.58
N GLU A 228 -1.35 -7.75 -7.80
CA GLU A 228 -2.24 -7.32 -6.73
C GLU A 228 -2.70 -8.49 -5.85
N ILE A 229 -3.06 -9.63 -6.44
CA ILE A 229 -3.48 -10.82 -5.68
C ILE A 229 -2.26 -11.40 -4.94
N THR A 230 -1.15 -11.60 -5.65
CA THR A 230 0.06 -12.18 -5.06
C THR A 230 0.60 -11.33 -3.92
N TYR A 231 0.79 -10.03 -4.17
CA TYR A 231 1.35 -9.11 -3.17
C TYR A 231 0.38 -8.84 -2.03
N GLY A 232 -0.92 -8.76 -2.32
CA GLY A 232 -1.95 -8.60 -1.31
C GLY A 232 -1.96 -9.76 -0.30
N ILE A 233 -1.96 -11.01 -0.78
CA ILE A 233 -1.91 -12.20 0.08
C ILE A 233 -0.56 -12.26 0.83
N ARG A 234 0.58 -12.01 0.16
CA ARG A 234 1.90 -11.98 0.80
C ARG A 234 2.00 -10.99 1.95
N ASN A 235 1.35 -9.83 1.87
CA ASN A 235 1.31 -8.86 2.96
C ASN A 235 0.62 -9.43 4.21
N PHE A 236 -0.49 -10.13 4.05
CA PHE A 236 -1.18 -10.72 5.20
C PHE A 236 -0.45 -11.93 5.77
N VAL A 237 0.11 -12.81 4.91
CA VAL A 237 0.96 -13.92 5.37
C VAL A 237 2.21 -13.39 6.06
N GLY A 238 2.87 -12.36 5.51
CA GLY A 238 4.02 -11.71 6.13
C GLY A 238 3.70 -11.09 7.50
N ASN A 239 2.52 -10.50 7.66
CA ASN A 239 2.06 -10.01 8.96
C ASN A 239 1.82 -11.18 9.94
N ALA A 240 1.17 -12.25 9.51
CA ALA A 240 0.99 -13.45 10.32
C ALA A 240 2.33 -14.03 10.75
N VAL A 241 3.30 -14.16 9.84
CA VAL A 241 4.68 -14.62 10.16
C VAL A 241 5.35 -13.68 11.17
N LYS A 242 5.20 -12.38 11.01
CA LYS A 242 5.82 -11.38 11.89
C LYS A 242 5.28 -11.44 13.32
N PHE A 243 3.97 -11.60 13.48
CA PHE A 243 3.29 -11.47 14.78
C PHE A 243 2.99 -12.80 15.45
N SER A 244 2.93 -13.93 14.73
CA SER A 244 2.75 -15.26 15.32
C SER A 244 3.86 -15.61 16.33
N LYS A 245 3.54 -16.54 17.21
CA LYS A 245 4.52 -17.14 18.14
C LYS A 245 5.21 -18.35 17.48
N LYS A 246 4.42 -19.32 17.00
CA LYS A 246 4.92 -20.60 16.49
C LYS A 246 4.22 -21.07 15.22
N GLU A 247 2.92 -20.76 15.05
CA GLU A 247 2.09 -21.40 14.02
C GLU A 247 1.24 -20.39 13.25
N ILE A 248 1.16 -20.62 11.94
CA ILE A 248 0.29 -19.88 11.02
C ILE A 248 -0.53 -20.89 10.23
N ASN A 249 -1.84 -20.70 10.17
CA ASN A 249 -2.75 -21.53 9.39
C ASN A 249 -3.34 -20.72 8.24
N ILE A 250 -3.21 -21.27 7.03
CA ILE A 250 -3.82 -20.75 5.80
C ILE A 250 -4.86 -21.77 5.36
N ASN A 251 -6.14 -21.40 5.41
CA ASN A 251 -7.23 -22.26 5.00
C ASN A 251 -7.83 -21.73 3.70
N LEU A 252 -7.94 -22.57 2.68
CA LEU A 252 -8.64 -22.28 1.44
C LEU A 252 -9.94 -23.05 1.41
N VAL A 253 -11.05 -22.33 1.35
CA VAL A 253 -12.42 -22.88 1.24
C VAL A 253 -13.05 -22.31 -0.02
N SER A 254 -13.61 -23.17 -0.85
CA SER A 254 -14.38 -22.77 -2.02
C SER A 254 -15.71 -23.51 -2.03
N GLU A 255 -16.79 -22.77 -1.88
CA GLU A 255 -18.16 -23.27 -1.85
C GLU A 255 -19.01 -22.56 -2.89
N ASN A 256 -19.84 -23.33 -3.59
CA ASN A 256 -20.87 -22.91 -4.58
C ASN A 256 -20.51 -21.71 -5.47
N ASN A 257 -20.37 -20.50 -4.94
CA ASN A 257 -20.13 -19.28 -5.72
C ASN A 257 -19.11 -18.32 -5.08
N GLU A 258 -18.48 -18.74 -3.98
CA GLU A 258 -17.52 -17.93 -3.22
C GLU A 258 -16.23 -18.72 -2.94
N THR A 259 -15.10 -18.03 -3.05
CA THR A 259 -13.80 -18.55 -2.64
C THR A 259 -13.27 -17.69 -1.50
N ARG A 260 -12.92 -18.35 -0.39
CA ARG A 260 -12.43 -17.69 0.84
C ARG A 260 -11.07 -18.23 1.25
N ILE A 261 -10.16 -17.33 1.55
CA ILE A 261 -8.85 -17.62 2.14
C ILE A 261 -8.87 -17.07 3.55
N GLU A 262 -8.53 -17.89 4.53
CA GLU A 262 -8.40 -17.49 5.92
C GLU A 262 -6.95 -17.65 6.36
N ILE A 263 -6.34 -16.56 6.79
CA ILE A 263 -4.98 -16.54 7.32
C ILE A 263 -5.08 -16.25 8.80
N SER A 264 -4.69 -17.21 9.62
CA SER A 264 -4.77 -17.12 11.08
C SER A 264 -3.43 -17.41 11.73
N ASP A 265 -3.16 -16.76 12.85
CA ASP A 265 -1.94 -16.91 13.64
C ASP A 265 -2.24 -17.18 15.14
N ASP A 266 -1.22 -17.59 15.87
CA ASP A 266 -1.22 -17.80 17.33
C ASP A 266 -0.59 -16.62 18.08
N GLY A 267 -0.57 -15.43 17.49
CA GLY A 267 0.01 -14.21 18.04
C GLY A 267 -0.87 -13.51 19.08
N PRO A 268 -0.64 -12.21 19.33
CA PRO A 268 -1.41 -11.43 20.30
C PRO A 268 -2.79 -11.00 19.77
N GLY A 269 -3.14 -11.28 18.53
CA GLY A 269 -4.36 -10.80 17.87
C GLY A 269 -4.32 -9.32 17.52
N PHE A 270 -5.47 -8.80 17.09
CA PHE A 270 -5.63 -7.38 16.83
C PHE A 270 -6.04 -6.66 18.11
N PRO A 271 -5.35 -5.58 18.51
CA PRO A 271 -5.75 -4.74 19.63
C PRO A 271 -7.13 -4.10 19.41
N ASP A 272 -7.94 -4.00 20.45
CA ASP A 272 -9.31 -3.47 20.38
C ASP A 272 -9.35 -2.01 19.88
N ASP A 273 -8.30 -1.24 20.16
CA ASP A 273 -8.16 0.16 19.77
C ASP A 273 -7.94 0.34 18.25
N ILE A 274 -7.55 -0.71 17.55
CA ILE A 274 -7.28 -0.66 16.10
C ILE A 274 -8.20 -1.53 15.25
N VAL A 275 -8.96 -2.46 15.81
CA VAL A 275 -9.84 -3.38 15.04
C VAL A 275 -10.76 -2.63 14.07
N LYS A 276 -11.34 -1.51 14.52
CA LYS A 276 -12.28 -0.71 13.71
C LYS A 276 -11.60 0.10 12.58
N ILE A 277 -10.29 0.30 12.66
CA ILE A 277 -9.54 1.12 11.72
C ILE A 277 -8.45 0.31 10.98
N ILE A 278 -8.43 -1.03 11.16
CA ILE A 278 -7.52 -1.91 10.43
C ILE A 278 -7.73 -1.74 8.92
N GLY A 279 -6.65 -1.61 8.20
CA GLY A 279 -6.68 -1.33 6.75
C GLY A 279 -6.62 0.15 6.40
N GLU A 280 -6.66 1.08 7.38
CA GLU A 280 -6.29 2.47 7.13
C GLU A 280 -4.75 2.62 7.13
N PRO A 281 -4.22 3.62 6.39
CA PRO A 281 -2.77 3.81 6.32
C PRO A 281 -2.20 4.38 7.63
N TYR A 282 -0.96 3.99 7.96
CA TYR A 282 -0.19 4.48 9.12
C TYR A 282 -0.86 4.25 10.48
N ILE A 283 -1.51 3.11 10.64
CA ILE A 283 -2.05 2.70 11.94
C ILE A 283 -0.91 2.26 12.84
N ALA A 284 -0.83 2.85 14.04
CA ALA A 284 0.06 2.43 15.10
C ALA A 284 -0.76 2.18 16.37
N SER A 285 -0.67 0.99 16.92
CA SER A 285 -1.28 0.69 18.24
C SER A 285 -0.57 1.48 19.34
N LYS A 286 -1.34 1.97 20.30
CA LYS A 286 -0.83 2.58 21.54
C LYS A 286 -0.27 1.53 22.51
N SER A 287 -0.55 0.26 22.30
CA SER A 287 -0.11 -0.84 23.15
C SER A 287 1.42 -1.01 23.11
N LYS A 288 2.08 -0.96 24.28
CA LYS A 288 3.53 -1.10 24.43
C LYS A 288 4.08 -2.45 23.92
N LYS A 289 3.28 -3.54 23.97
CA LYS A 289 3.69 -4.89 23.54
C LYS A 289 3.86 -5.03 22.02
N ILE A 290 3.22 -4.16 21.24
CA ILE A 290 3.23 -4.23 19.77
C ILE A 290 4.18 -3.20 19.16
N LYS A 291 4.51 -2.12 19.90
CA LYS A 291 5.41 -1.05 19.41
C LYS A 291 6.79 -1.53 18.96
N SER A 292 7.35 -2.57 19.59
CA SER A 292 8.70 -3.07 19.24
C SER A 292 8.74 -3.85 17.91
N LYS A 293 7.60 -4.40 17.47
CA LYS A 293 7.46 -5.16 16.21
C LYS A 293 6.67 -4.37 15.14
N SER A 294 6.15 -3.20 15.49
CA SER A 294 5.34 -2.37 14.58
C SER A 294 6.24 -1.78 13.50
N GLY A 295 5.89 -2.05 12.25
CA GLY A 295 6.39 -1.30 11.10
C GLY A 295 5.58 -0.01 10.91
N LEU A 296 5.69 0.59 9.71
CA LEU A 296 4.98 1.83 9.34
C LEU A 296 3.43 1.71 9.32
N GLY A 297 2.85 0.54 9.64
CA GLY A 297 1.40 0.31 9.59
C GLY A 297 0.82 0.36 8.17
N LEU A 298 1.66 0.15 7.14
CA LEU A 298 1.25 0.21 5.74
C LEU A 298 0.93 -1.16 5.15
N GLY A 299 1.51 -2.25 5.68
CA GLY A 299 1.34 -3.58 5.09
C GLY A 299 -0.13 -4.01 4.99
N THR A 300 -0.89 -3.85 6.06
CA THR A 300 -2.32 -4.18 6.07
C THR A 300 -3.14 -3.29 5.12
N PHE A 301 -2.83 -1.98 5.07
CA PHE A 301 -3.45 -1.05 4.13
C PHE A 301 -3.16 -1.44 2.68
N ILE A 302 -1.89 -1.74 2.36
CA ILE A 302 -1.48 -2.14 1.01
C ILE A 302 -2.16 -3.46 0.62
N GLY A 303 -2.09 -4.48 1.48
CA GLY A 303 -2.72 -5.78 1.24
C GLY A 303 -4.21 -5.65 0.97
N LYS A 304 -4.93 -4.89 1.81
CA LYS A 304 -6.35 -4.61 1.66
C LYS A 304 -6.65 -3.88 0.35
N THR A 305 -5.98 -2.76 0.08
CA THR A 305 -6.22 -1.95 -1.13
C THR A 305 -5.98 -2.74 -2.42
N LEU A 306 -4.92 -3.57 -2.46
CA LEU A 306 -4.62 -4.39 -3.63
C LEU A 306 -5.70 -5.42 -3.91
N LEU A 307 -6.15 -6.13 -2.89
CA LEU A 307 -7.16 -7.17 -3.02
C LEU A 307 -8.55 -6.60 -3.31
N GLU A 308 -8.92 -5.46 -2.69
CA GLU A 308 -10.17 -4.74 -2.99
C GLU A 308 -10.22 -4.25 -4.44
N ARG A 309 -9.10 -3.85 -5.04
CA ARG A 309 -9.00 -3.55 -6.49
C ARG A 309 -9.36 -4.77 -7.37
N LYS A 310 -9.15 -5.97 -6.83
CA LYS A 310 -9.56 -7.25 -7.45
C LYS A 310 -10.91 -7.74 -6.91
N LYS A 311 -11.71 -6.84 -6.34
CA LYS A 311 -13.06 -7.10 -5.82
C LYS A 311 -13.10 -8.12 -4.68
N ALA A 312 -12.02 -8.26 -3.92
CA ALA A 312 -12.04 -9.03 -2.68
C ALA A 312 -12.74 -8.26 -1.57
N GLU A 313 -13.42 -8.97 -0.69
CA GLU A 313 -13.88 -8.47 0.60
C GLU A 313 -12.92 -8.98 1.67
N ILE A 314 -12.47 -8.10 2.57
CA ILE A 314 -11.49 -8.43 3.61
C ILE A 314 -12.09 -8.16 4.98
N GLU A 315 -12.09 -9.19 5.82
CA GLU A 315 -12.55 -9.14 7.20
C GLU A 315 -11.42 -9.42 8.17
N PHE A 316 -11.37 -8.66 9.26
CA PHE A 316 -10.40 -8.82 10.33
C PHE A 316 -11.11 -9.24 11.61
N SER A 317 -10.64 -10.31 12.22
CA SER A 317 -11.23 -10.86 13.46
C SER A 317 -10.19 -11.57 14.31
N SER A 318 -10.62 -12.12 15.44
CA SER A 318 -9.76 -12.92 16.31
C SER A 318 -9.75 -14.38 15.85
N SER A 319 -8.56 -14.99 15.88
CA SER A 319 -8.37 -16.41 15.56
C SER A 319 -8.81 -17.30 16.74
N LYS A 320 -9.29 -18.49 16.44
CA LYS A 320 -9.52 -19.55 17.44
C LYS A 320 -8.24 -19.97 18.17
N LEU A 321 -7.09 -19.73 17.58
CA LEU A 321 -5.75 -19.95 18.16
C LEU A 321 -5.33 -18.85 19.15
N GLY A 322 -6.18 -17.84 19.39
CA GLY A 322 -5.91 -16.70 20.25
C GLY A 322 -5.18 -15.53 19.61
N GLY A 323 -4.85 -15.63 18.30
CA GLY A 323 -4.18 -14.60 17.51
C GLY A 323 -5.13 -13.83 16.58
N ALA A 324 -4.59 -13.32 15.48
CA ALA A 324 -5.33 -12.62 14.44
C ALA A 324 -5.89 -13.58 13.39
N LEU A 325 -7.03 -13.22 12.81
CA LEU A 325 -7.62 -13.86 11.63
C LEU A 325 -7.91 -12.81 10.57
N VAL A 326 -7.39 -13.02 9.37
CA VAL A 326 -7.72 -12.26 8.17
C VAL A 326 -8.45 -13.19 7.22
N ALA A 327 -9.69 -12.84 6.87
CA ALA A 327 -10.47 -13.56 5.88
C ALA A 327 -10.57 -12.71 4.61
N ILE A 328 -10.28 -13.32 3.47
CA ILE A 328 -10.31 -12.71 2.16
C ILE A 328 -11.28 -13.51 1.30
N SER A 329 -12.34 -12.90 0.84
CA SER A 329 -13.35 -13.56 0.05
C SER A 329 -13.59 -12.92 -1.31
N TRP A 330 -13.89 -13.74 -2.30
CA TRP A 330 -14.26 -13.34 -3.65
C TRP A 330 -15.49 -14.09 -4.12
N LYS A 331 -16.31 -13.41 -4.90
CA LYS A 331 -17.27 -14.12 -5.75
C LYS A 331 -16.49 -14.84 -6.84
N ASN A 332 -16.81 -16.11 -7.09
CA ASN A 332 -16.12 -16.93 -8.10
C ASN A 332 -16.16 -16.29 -9.50
N SER A 333 -17.21 -15.52 -9.82
CA SER A 333 -17.33 -14.77 -11.07
C SER A 333 -16.26 -13.69 -11.27
N ASP A 334 -15.74 -13.13 -10.17
CA ASP A 334 -14.75 -12.05 -10.19
C ASP A 334 -13.31 -12.58 -10.09
N LEU A 335 -13.12 -13.75 -9.48
CA LEU A 335 -11.84 -14.39 -9.25
C LEU A 335 -11.41 -15.31 -10.40
N ILE A 336 -12.36 -16.14 -10.90
CA ILE A 336 -12.07 -17.18 -11.89
C ILE A 336 -11.89 -16.56 -13.26
N SER A 337 -10.73 -16.82 -13.87
CA SER A 337 -10.48 -16.46 -15.26
C SER A 337 -11.46 -17.26 -16.15
N LYS A 338 -12.36 -16.56 -16.85
CA LYS A 338 -13.12 -17.19 -17.93
C LYS A 338 -12.13 -17.56 -19.02
N ASN A 339 -11.95 -18.86 -19.23
CA ASN A 339 -11.30 -19.36 -20.45
C ASN A 339 -12.13 -18.88 -21.64
N ASN A 340 -11.61 -17.92 -22.41
CA ASN A 340 -12.00 -17.68 -23.77
C ASN A 340 -11.09 -18.49 -24.67
#